data_c9ecdafa87941df3049496336b858de1
#
_entry.id   c9ecdafa87941df3049496336b858de1
#
_cell.length_a   1.000
_cell.length_b   1.000
_cell.length_c   1.000
_cell.angle_alpha   90.00
_cell.angle_beta   90.00
_cell.angle_gamma   90.00
#
_symmetry.space_group_name_H-M   'P 1'
#
loop_
_entity.id
_entity.type
_entity.pdbx_description
1 polymer ?
#
loop_
_entity_poly.entity_id
_entity_poly.type
_entity_poly.pdbx_seq_one_letter_code
_entity_poly.pdbx_strand_id
1 'polypeptide(L)'
;MTDLEADLSNQVAVVTGGSRGIGFAAATKLAKLGACVVIIGKTSESANRASDRLVELGYDAVGLGVDVSDAQLVQEVLASHPIASQANILVNSAGVMSDKLAKTLRATPTEWQRVMSINFDGTLNVIQAIVPGMAERRSGRVINVSACLGRFSGPGLAGGLAPYRVSKTAVNALTKNLAAELGNGTRGVLVDAMCPNHTRTDMGGPSAPRSPEDAADTIVWLAVRQQTSETQTGLLWEDRQIVPW
;
A
#
# COMPACT_ATOMS: atom_id res chain seq x y z
N MET A 1 -9.81 16.61 14.08
CA MET A 1 -9.24 17.15 12.83
C MET A 1 -9.85 16.37 11.67
N THR A 2 -10.45 17.04 10.73
CA THR A 2 -10.82 16.41 9.45
C THR A 2 -9.54 16.13 8.68
N ASP A 3 -9.51 15.09 7.84
CA ASP A 3 -8.29 14.74 7.03
C ASP A 3 -7.80 15.92 6.17
N LEU A 4 -8.67 16.88 5.88
CA LEU A 4 -8.39 18.10 5.11
C LEU A 4 -7.58 19.16 5.89
N GLU A 5 -7.42 19.00 7.21
CA GLU A 5 -6.66 19.92 8.09
C GLU A 5 -5.29 19.34 8.48
N ALA A 6 -4.99 18.10 8.06
CA ALA A 6 -3.68 17.50 8.32
C ALA A 6 -2.61 18.19 7.45
N ASP A 7 -1.50 18.57 8.07
CA ASP A 7 -0.32 19.08 7.38
C ASP A 7 0.76 18.00 7.37
N LEU A 8 1.14 17.57 6.17
CA LEU A 8 2.22 16.62 5.92
C LEU A 8 3.49 17.30 5.37
N SER A 9 3.58 18.62 5.49
CA SER A 9 4.80 19.36 5.15
C SER A 9 6.01 18.77 5.86
N ASN A 10 7.12 18.59 5.15
CA ASN A 10 8.33 17.92 5.62
C ASN A 10 8.18 16.40 5.87
N GLN A 11 7.11 15.77 5.43
CA GLN A 11 6.98 14.32 5.44
C GLN A 11 7.19 13.72 4.04
N VAL A 12 7.76 12.53 4.02
CA VAL A 12 7.95 11.76 2.80
C VAL A 12 6.98 10.58 2.77
N ALA A 13 6.23 10.47 1.69
CA ALA A 13 5.33 9.35 1.42
C ALA A 13 5.84 8.51 0.25
N VAL A 14 6.15 7.24 0.51
CA VAL A 14 6.50 6.26 -0.53
C VAL A 14 5.24 5.48 -0.89
N VAL A 15 4.88 5.44 -2.18
CA VAL A 15 3.67 4.77 -2.67
C VAL A 15 4.03 3.78 -3.78
N THR A 16 3.96 2.48 -3.49
CA THR A 16 4.15 1.45 -4.52
C THR A 16 2.88 1.27 -5.35
N GLY A 17 3.04 0.94 -6.64
CA GLY A 17 1.91 0.94 -7.56
C GLY A 17 1.28 2.33 -7.72
N GLY A 18 2.04 3.39 -7.41
CA GLY A 18 1.61 4.78 -7.43
C GLY A 18 1.41 5.38 -8.81
N SER A 19 1.74 4.66 -9.88
CA SER A 19 1.63 5.19 -11.25
C SER A 19 0.21 5.27 -11.79
N ARG A 20 -0.78 4.60 -11.16
CA ARG A 20 -2.19 4.59 -11.57
C ARG A 20 -3.13 4.13 -10.45
N GLY A 21 -4.44 4.22 -10.73
CA GLY A 21 -5.48 3.67 -9.86
C GLY A 21 -5.45 4.19 -8.42
N ILE A 22 -5.67 3.31 -7.46
CA ILE A 22 -5.75 3.65 -6.03
C ILE A 22 -4.43 4.25 -5.53
N GLY A 23 -3.27 3.67 -5.95
CA GLY A 23 -1.96 4.18 -5.56
C GLY A 23 -1.73 5.62 -6.01
N PHE A 24 -2.08 5.95 -7.27
CA PHE A 24 -1.96 7.31 -7.77
C PHE A 24 -2.93 8.29 -7.08
N ALA A 25 -4.16 7.85 -6.81
CA ALA A 25 -5.13 8.66 -6.06
C ALA A 25 -4.64 8.95 -4.62
N ALA A 26 -4.07 7.94 -3.94
CA ALA A 26 -3.46 8.12 -2.63
C ALA A 26 -2.25 9.08 -2.68
N ALA A 27 -1.34 8.89 -3.65
CA ALA A 27 -0.20 9.76 -3.89
C ALA A 27 -0.63 11.22 -4.08
N THR A 28 -1.65 11.45 -4.93
CA THR A 28 -2.20 12.78 -5.17
C THR A 28 -2.77 13.43 -3.90
N LYS A 29 -3.51 12.66 -3.10
CA LYS A 29 -4.09 13.19 -1.86
C LYS A 29 -3.03 13.49 -0.80
N LEU A 30 -2.01 12.65 -0.66
CA LEU A 30 -0.89 12.89 0.26
C LEU A 30 -0.07 14.13 -0.17
N ALA A 31 0.18 14.28 -1.48
CA ALA A 31 0.84 15.47 -2.03
C ALA A 31 0.04 16.77 -1.76
N LYS A 32 -1.29 16.71 -1.90
CA LYS A 32 -2.18 17.84 -1.55
C LYS A 32 -2.09 18.27 -0.09
N LEU A 33 -1.75 17.36 0.80
CA LEU A 33 -1.52 17.63 2.23
C LEU A 33 -0.09 18.10 2.52
N GLY A 34 0.74 18.29 1.50
CA GLY A 34 2.11 18.82 1.61
C GLY A 34 3.22 17.77 1.66
N ALA A 35 2.93 16.48 1.56
CA ALA A 35 3.97 15.46 1.56
C ALA A 35 4.79 15.49 0.26
N CYS A 36 6.11 15.31 0.37
CA CYS A 36 6.94 14.91 -0.77
C CYS A 36 6.65 13.44 -1.10
N VAL A 37 6.19 13.16 -2.33
CA VAL A 37 5.71 11.82 -2.70
C VAL A 37 6.70 11.11 -3.60
N VAL A 38 7.15 9.92 -3.19
CA VAL A 38 7.95 9.02 -4.02
C VAL A 38 7.01 7.97 -4.63
N ILE A 39 6.80 8.06 -5.93
CA ILE A 39 5.98 7.13 -6.70
C ILE A 39 6.82 5.96 -7.18
N ILE A 40 6.51 4.77 -6.73
CA ILE A 40 7.12 3.54 -7.25
C ILE A 40 6.22 2.94 -8.33
N GLY A 41 6.73 2.91 -9.55
CA GLY A 41 6.14 2.20 -10.68
C GLY A 41 7.01 1.02 -11.10
N LYS A 42 6.45 0.05 -11.82
CA LYS A 42 7.23 -1.10 -12.30
C LYS A 42 8.38 -0.67 -13.24
N THR A 43 8.18 0.40 -14.02
CA THR A 43 9.18 0.96 -14.93
C THR A 43 9.40 2.44 -14.61
N SER A 44 10.61 2.94 -14.89
CA SER A 44 10.93 4.36 -14.72
C SER A 44 9.98 5.25 -15.55
N GLU A 45 9.63 4.82 -16.77
CA GLU A 45 8.69 5.55 -17.62
C GLU A 45 7.32 5.75 -16.93
N SER A 46 6.76 4.67 -16.36
CA SER A 46 5.45 4.76 -15.69
C SER A 46 5.49 5.58 -14.40
N ALA A 47 6.57 5.47 -13.65
CA ALA A 47 6.78 6.22 -12.42
C ALA A 47 6.98 7.71 -12.70
N ASN A 48 7.88 8.06 -13.64
CA ASN A 48 8.17 9.46 -13.99
C ASN A 48 6.92 10.14 -14.57
N ARG A 49 6.20 9.50 -15.50
CA ARG A 49 4.95 10.06 -16.03
C ARG A 49 3.95 10.40 -14.92
N ALA A 50 3.90 9.59 -13.87
CA ALA A 50 2.98 9.84 -12.75
C ALA A 50 3.50 10.94 -11.82
N SER A 51 4.80 10.99 -11.52
CA SER A 51 5.38 12.09 -10.73
C SER A 51 5.31 13.43 -11.46
N ASP A 52 5.58 13.46 -12.77
CA ASP A 52 5.49 14.69 -13.58
C ASP A 52 4.09 15.30 -13.51
N ARG A 53 3.04 14.48 -13.56
CA ARG A 53 1.66 14.96 -13.38
C ARG A 53 1.42 15.62 -12.02
N LEU A 54 2.07 15.16 -10.96
CA LEU A 54 1.97 15.80 -9.64
C LEU A 54 2.80 17.09 -9.60
N VAL A 55 3.97 17.10 -10.20
CA VAL A 55 4.82 18.28 -10.31
C VAL A 55 4.15 19.40 -11.14
N GLU A 56 3.49 19.06 -12.24
CA GLU A 56 2.69 20.00 -13.06
C GLU A 56 1.54 20.63 -12.25
N LEU A 57 1.03 19.95 -11.22
CA LEU A 57 0.03 20.47 -10.29
C LEU A 57 0.64 21.29 -9.14
N GLY A 58 1.98 21.45 -9.11
CA GLY A 58 2.70 22.21 -8.08
C GLY A 58 3.04 21.41 -6.83
N TYR A 59 3.01 20.07 -6.87
CA TYR A 59 3.36 19.22 -5.75
C TYR A 59 4.77 18.65 -5.86
N ASP A 60 5.39 18.36 -4.72
CA ASP A 60 6.69 17.68 -4.66
C ASP A 60 6.51 16.18 -4.91
N ALA A 61 7.04 15.70 -6.02
CA ALA A 61 6.97 14.28 -6.35
C ALA A 61 8.20 13.78 -7.12
N VAL A 62 8.58 12.53 -6.89
CA VAL A 62 9.68 11.84 -7.57
C VAL A 62 9.20 10.47 -8.04
N GLY A 63 9.54 10.09 -9.26
CA GLY A 63 9.25 8.77 -9.82
C GLY A 63 10.44 7.83 -9.75
N LEU A 64 10.26 6.61 -9.27
CA LEU A 64 11.27 5.55 -9.26
C LEU A 64 10.74 4.28 -9.91
N GLY A 65 11.47 3.79 -10.91
CA GLY A 65 11.16 2.52 -11.57
C GLY A 65 11.74 1.35 -10.80
N VAL A 66 10.90 0.61 -10.07
CA VAL A 66 11.32 -0.55 -9.28
C VAL A 66 10.27 -1.65 -9.41
N ASP A 67 10.68 -2.81 -9.92
CA ASP A 67 9.85 -4.01 -9.80
C ASP A 67 9.91 -4.51 -8.36
N VAL A 68 8.83 -4.36 -7.63
CA VAL A 68 8.77 -4.72 -6.20
C VAL A 68 9.03 -6.20 -5.93
N SER A 69 8.88 -7.07 -6.94
CA SER A 69 9.17 -8.50 -6.82
C SER A 69 10.67 -8.82 -6.85
N ASP A 70 11.52 -7.88 -7.22
CA ASP A 70 12.97 -8.00 -7.17
C ASP A 70 13.51 -7.43 -5.84
N ALA A 71 13.76 -8.31 -4.88
CA ALA A 71 14.20 -7.94 -3.54
C ALA A 71 15.53 -7.18 -3.54
N GLN A 72 16.47 -7.57 -4.41
CA GLN A 72 17.77 -6.92 -4.50
C GLN A 72 17.64 -5.50 -5.04
N LEU A 73 16.90 -5.32 -6.13
CA LEU A 73 16.65 -4.01 -6.72
C LEU A 73 15.90 -3.08 -5.75
N VAL A 74 14.90 -3.60 -5.03
CA VAL A 74 14.17 -2.85 -4.01
C VAL A 74 15.12 -2.34 -2.93
N GLN A 75 15.97 -3.21 -2.39
CA GLN A 75 16.92 -2.85 -1.35
C GLN A 75 17.95 -1.83 -1.85
N GLU A 76 18.53 -2.05 -3.04
CA GLU A 76 19.51 -1.16 -3.63
C GLU A 76 18.95 0.24 -3.90
N VAL A 77 17.74 0.32 -4.45
CA VAL A 77 17.14 1.59 -4.84
C VAL A 77 16.52 2.32 -3.66
N LEU A 78 15.69 1.66 -2.84
CA LEU A 78 14.90 2.37 -1.82
C LEU A 78 15.69 2.67 -0.54
N ALA A 79 16.54 1.76 -0.08
CA ALA A 79 17.29 1.97 1.15
C ALA A 79 18.37 3.06 1.00
N SER A 80 18.93 3.23 -0.19
CA SER A 80 19.97 4.23 -0.47
C SER A 80 19.46 5.55 -1.05
N HIS A 81 18.20 5.60 -1.52
CA HIS A 81 17.66 6.81 -2.13
C HIS A 81 17.47 7.93 -1.09
N PRO A 82 18.03 9.13 -1.31
CA PRO A 82 18.09 10.20 -0.30
C PRO A 82 16.72 10.64 0.24
N ILE A 83 15.66 10.53 -0.58
CA ILE A 83 14.29 10.88 -0.17
C ILE A 83 13.56 9.64 0.34
N ALA A 84 13.56 8.53 -0.42
CA ALA A 84 12.76 7.34 -0.06
C ALA A 84 13.19 6.72 1.28
N SER A 85 14.48 6.73 1.61
CA SER A 85 14.99 6.24 2.90
C SER A 85 14.48 7.04 4.11
N GLN A 86 14.03 8.27 3.90
CA GLN A 86 13.47 9.15 4.92
C GLN A 86 11.94 9.00 5.06
N ALA A 87 11.32 8.03 4.41
CA ALA A 87 9.87 7.86 4.42
C ALA A 87 9.27 7.88 5.82
N ASN A 88 8.22 8.66 5.98
CA ASN A 88 7.35 8.71 7.16
C ASN A 88 6.06 7.91 6.92
N ILE A 89 5.67 7.81 5.64
CA ILE A 89 4.45 7.12 5.21
C ILE A 89 4.86 6.12 4.12
N LEU A 90 4.47 4.87 4.28
CA LEU A 90 4.59 3.82 3.28
C LEU A 90 3.22 3.30 2.90
N VAL A 91 2.86 3.39 1.63
CA VAL A 91 1.64 2.80 1.06
C VAL A 91 2.03 1.68 0.10
N ASN A 92 1.82 0.45 0.52
CA ASN A 92 2.01 -0.73 -0.32
C ASN A 92 0.73 -0.99 -1.14
N SER A 93 0.67 -0.41 -2.35
CA SER A 93 -0.47 -0.53 -3.25
C SER A 93 -0.15 -1.28 -4.55
N ALA A 94 1.11 -1.68 -4.77
CA ALA A 94 1.47 -2.54 -5.89
C ALA A 94 0.75 -3.88 -5.78
N GLY A 95 0.18 -4.35 -6.88
CA GLY A 95 -0.50 -5.63 -6.89
C GLY A 95 -1.10 -5.97 -8.26
N VAL A 96 -1.34 -7.25 -8.44
CA VAL A 96 -1.95 -7.82 -9.65
C VAL A 96 -3.08 -8.76 -9.28
N MET A 97 -4.09 -8.84 -10.13
CA MET A 97 -5.14 -9.85 -10.03
C MET A 97 -4.63 -11.18 -10.59
N SER A 98 -5.10 -12.29 -10.05
CA SER A 98 -4.93 -13.59 -10.69
C SER A 98 -5.86 -13.77 -11.89
N ASP A 99 -5.50 -14.70 -12.79
CA ASP A 99 -6.39 -15.12 -13.85
C ASP A 99 -7.77 -15.51 -13.28
N LYS A 100 -8.84 -15.14 -13.99
CA LYS A 100 -10.23 -15.44 -13.56
C LYS A 100 -10.49 -16.94 -13.41
N LEU A 101 -9.78 -17.78 -14.14
CA LEU A 101 -9.87 -19.23 -14.08
C LEU A 101 -8.93 -19.85 -13.04
N ALA A 102 -8.10 -19.07 -12.38
CA ALA A 102 -7.15 -19.54 -11.36
C ALA A 102 -7.86 -19.99 -10.07
N LYS A 103 -8.53 -21.12 -10.14
CA LYS A 103 -9.08 -21.82 -8.98
C LYS A 103 -7.99 -22.68 -8.34
N THR A 104 -8.12 -23.01 -7.06
CA THR A 104 -7.11 -23.79 -6.29
C THR A 104 -6.62 -25.04 -7.02
N LEU A 105 -7.53 -25.82 -7.62
CA LEU A 105 -7.18 -27.06 -8.32
C LEU A 105 -6.70 -26.87 -9.78
N ARG A 106 -6.69 -25.64 -10.30
CA ARG A 106 -6.40 -25.35 -11.72
C ARG A 106 -5.36 -24.25 -11.93
N ALA A 107 -5.07 -23.45 -10.92
CA ALA A 107 -4.05 -22.41 -11.02
C ALA A 107 -2.68 -23.05 -11.21
N THR A 108 -1.97 -22.58 -12.22
CA THR A 108 -0.61 -23.08 -12.53
C THR A 108 0.40 -22.59 -11.50
N PRO A 109 1.51 -23.32 -11.27
CA PRO A 109 2.60 -22.85 -10.43
C PRO A 109 3.14 -21.45 -10.86
N THR A 110 3.22 -21.21 -12.16
CA THR A 110 3.64 -19.92 -12.72
C THR A 110 2.70 -18.78 -12.31
N GLU A 111 1.38 -19.01 -12.37
CA GLU A 111 0.41 -17.99 -11.97
C GLU A 111 0.44 -17.76 -10.45
N TRP A 112 0.61 -18.81 -9.64
CA TRP A 112 0.83 -18.69 -8.21
C TRP A 112 2.04 -17.82 -7.91
N GLN A 113 3.18 -18.15 -8.52
CA GLN A 113 4.42 -17.40 -8.30
C GLN A 113 4.30 -15.96 -8.76
N ARG A 114 3.72 -15.70 -9.94
CA ARG A 114 3.51 -14.33 -10.46
C ARG A 114 2.70 -13.47 -9.49
N VAL A 115 1.63 -14.00 -8.94
CA VAL A 115 0.77 -13.24 -8.03
C VAL A 115 1.41 -13.08 -6.65
N MET A 116 1.99 -14.14 -6.10
CA MET A 116 2.65 -14.10 -4.79
C MET A 116 3.86 -13.18 -4.79
N SER A 117 4.74 -13.28 -5.80
CA SER A 117 5.95 -12.46 -5.88
C SER A 117 5.65 -10.96 -5.94
N ILE A 118 4.55 -10.55 -6.58
CA ILE A 118 4.20 -9.13 -6.65
C ILE A 118 3.41 -8.68 -5.42
N ASN A 119 2.36 -9.43 -5.06
CA ASN A 119 1.41 -8.96 -4.05
C ASN A 119 1.92 -9.13 -2.61
N PHE A 120 2.65 -10.22 -2.34
CA PHE A 120 3.14 -10.56 -1.01
C PHE A 120 4.65 -10.28 -0.88
N ASP A 121 5.49 -10.94 -1.69
CA ASP A 121 6.94 -10.74 -1.58
C ASP A 121 7.31 -9.28 -1.88
N GLY A 122 6.67 -8.66 -2.88
CA GLY A 122 6.86 -7.24 -3.19
C GLY A 122 6.50 -6.31 -2.02
N THR A 123 5.41 -6.61 -1.30
CA THR A 123 5.06 -5.87 -0.08
C THR A 123 6.12 -6.07 1.00
N LEU A 124 6.59 -7.30 1.23
CA LEU A 124 7.63 -7.63 2.20
C LEU A 124 8.97 -6.95 1.86
N ASN A 125 9.39 -7.02 0.60
CA ASN A 125 10.64 -6.42 0.14
C ASN A 125 10.68 -4.90 0.44
N VAL A 126 9.59 -4.18 0.13
CA VAL A 126 9.51 -2.73 0.38
C VAL A 126 9.45 -2.43 1.89
N ILE A 127 8.74 -3.24 2.68
CA ILE A 127 8.74 -3.13 4.14
C ILE A 127 10.16 -3.27 4.67
N GLN A 128 10.92 -4.28 4.24
CA GLN A 128 12.28 -4.52 4.68
C GLN A 128 13.27 -3.41 4.30
N ALA A 129 13.03 -2.72 3.18
CA ALA A 129 13.87 -1.60 2.74
C ALA A 129 13.55 -0.29 3.49
N ILE A 130 12.30 -0.04 3.85
CA ILE A 130 11.84 1.27 4.35
C ILE A 130 11.58 1.28 5.87
N VAL A 131 10.94 0.25 6.40
CA VAL A 131 10.44 0.26 7.79
C VAL A 131 11.56 0.27 8.85
N PRO A 132 12.75 -0.30 8.64
CA PRO A 132 13.85 -0.16 9.60
C PRO A 132 14.15 1.29 9.96
N GLY A 133 14.21 2.20 8.97
CA GLY A 133 14.42 3.63 9.22
C GLY A 133 13.26 4.28 10.00
N MET A 134 12.01 3.87 9.74
CA MET A 134 10.87 4.32 10.54
C MET A 134 10.96 3.85 11.99
N ALA A 135 11.38 2.60 12.21
CA ALA A 135 11.54 2.03 13.55
C ALA A 135 12.64 2.74 14.35
N GLU A 136 13.77 3.05 13.71
CA GLU A 136 14.88 3.81 14.33
C GLU A 136 14.43 5.22 14.73
N ARG A 137 13.75 5.92 13.85
CA ARG A 137 13.19 7.26 14.14
C ARG A 137 11.98 7.22 15.07
N ARG A 138 11.45 6.05 15.38
CA ARG A 138 10.24 5.84 16.19
C ARG A 138 9.04 6.64 15.65
N SER A 139 8.92 6.72 14.34
CA SER A 139 7.87 7.46 13.65
C SER A 139 7.60 6.86 12.28
N GLY A 140 6.37 6.45 12.01
CA GLY A 140 5.99 5.92 10.71
C GLY A 140 4.55 5.46 10.61
N ARG A 141 4.06 5.42 9.37
CA ARG A 141 2.74 4.90 8.99
C ARG A 141 2.92 3.93 7.83
N VAL A 142 2.59 2.67 8.05
CA VAL A 142 2.65 1.62 7.02
C VAL A 142 1.23 1.18 6.70
N ILE A 143 0.80 1.39 5.48
CA ILE A 143 -0.54 1.06 4.99
C ILE A 143 -0.42 0.02 3.88
N ASN A 144 -0.88 -1.19 4.14
CA ASN A 144 -0.89 -2.29 3.18
C ASN A 144 -2.26 -2.40 2.50
N VAL A 145 -2.32 -2.15 1.19
CA VAL A 145 -3.55 -2.31 0.43
C VAL A 145 -3.85 -3.79 0.25
N SER A 146 -4.79 -4.27 1.04
CA SER A 146 -5.31 -5.63 1.00
C SER A 146 -6.55 -5.72 0.08
N ALA A 147 -7.48 -6.58 0.40
CA ALA A 147 -8.76 -6.73 -0.31
C ALA A 147 -9.78 -7.43 0.61
N CYS A 148 -11.05 -7.13 0.41
CA CYS A 148 -12.15 -7.88 1.03
C CYS A 148 -12.12 -9.38 0.69
N LEU A 149 -11.52 -9.74 -0.45
CA LEU A 149 -11.33 -11.12 -0.89
C LEU A 149 -10.24 -11.87 -0.10
N GLY A 150 -9.37 -11.18 0.64
CA GLY A 150 -8.36 -11.76 1.53
C GLY A 150 -8.84 -11.99 2.96
N ARG A 151 -10.13 -11.78 3.24
CA ARG A 151 -10.75 -12.00 4.56
C ARG A 151 -11.23 -13.43 4.72
N PHE A 152 -11.34 -13.89 5.95
CA PHE A 152 -12.03 -15.13 6.33
C PHE A 152 -13.53 -14.92 6.62
N SER A 153 -14.05 -13.76 6.26
CA SER A 153 -15.43 -13.33 6.48
C SER A 153 -16.01 -12.62 5.27
N GLY A 154 -17.33 -12.48 5.17
CA GLY A 154 -18.01 -11.72 4.10
C GLY A 154 -17.56 -12.14 2.69
N PRO A 155 -17.14 -11.23 1.82
CA PRO A 155 -16.71 -11.54 0.45
C PRO A 155 -15.53 -12.52 0.37
N GLY A 156 -14.76 -12.65 1.43
CA GLY A 156 -13.67 -13.62 1.54
C GLY A 156 -14.13 -15.07 1.53
N LEU A 157 -15.39 -15.35 1.89
CA LEU A 157 -15.95 -16.72 1.91
C LEU A 157 -16.21 -17.31 0.51
N ALA A 158 -16.28 -16.49 -0.53
CA ALA A 158 -16.48 -16.98 -1.89
C ALA A 158 -15.18 -17.63 -2.43
N GLY A 159 -15.30 -18.63 -3.28
CA GLY A 159 -14.16 -19.28 -3.94
C GLY A 159 -13.69 -18.56 -5.21
N GLY A 160 -12.63 -19.09 -5.84
CA GLY A 160 -12.03 -18.57 -7.05
C GLY A 160 -10.89 -17.56 -6.80
N LEU A 161 -10.18 -17.15 -7.84
CA LEU A 161 -9.05 -16.22 -7.75
C LEU A 161 -8.01 -16.65 -6.69
N ALA A 162 -7.72 -17.95 -6.60
CA ALA A 162 -7.03 -18.53 -5.46
C ALA A 162 -5.66 -17.86 -5.15
N PRO A 163 -4.74 -17.63 -6.11
CA PRO A 163 -3.48 -16.96 -5.84
C PRO A 163 -3.68 -15.54 -5.28
N TYR A 164 -4.63 -14.78 -5.84
CA TYR A 164 -4.92 -13.43 -5.38
C TYR A 164 -5.44 -13.41 -3.94
N ARG A 165 -6.45 -14.23 -3.64
CA ARG A 165 -7.03 -14.32 -2.29
C ARG A 165 -5.97 -14.67 -1.25
N VAL A 166 -5.20 -15.73 -1.52
CA VAL A 166 -4.12 -16.17 -0.63
C VAL A 166 -3.07 -15.08 -0.45
N SER A 167 -2.66 -14.39 -1.52
CA SER A 167 -1.70 -13.29 -1.41
C SER A 167 -2.21 -12.15 -0.52
N LYS A 168 -3.48 -11.79 -0.61
CA LYS A 168 -4.07 -10.72 0.23
C LYS A 168 -4.30 -11.15 1.68
N THR A 169 -4.62 -12.44 1.91
CA THR A 169 -4.62 -13.01 3.27
C THR A 169 -3.21 -13.01 3.88
N ALA A 170 -2.18 -13.34 3.09
CA ALA A 170 -0.79 -13.29 3.54
C ALA A 170 -0.36 -11.84 3.89
N VAL A 171 -0.77 -10.84 3.11
CA VAL A 171 -0.56 -9.41 3.45
C VAL A 171 -1.24 -9.03 4.76
N ASN A 172 -2.46 -9.55 5.03
CA ASN A 172 -3.15 -9.33 6.30
C ASN A 172 -2.35 -9.92 7.48
N ALA A 173 -1.87 -11.16 7.34
CA ALA A 173 -1.05 -11.81 8.35
C ALA A 173 0.28 -11.07 8.59
N LEU A 174 0.96 -10.65 7.51
CA LEU A 174 2.18 -9.84 7.58
C LEU A 174 1.94 -8.51 8.32
N THR A 175 0.83 -7.84 8.03
CA THR A 175 0.44 -6.59 8.70
C THR A 175 0.31 -6.79 10.21
N LYS A 176 -0.40 -7.83 10.61
CA LYS A 176 -0.63 -8.15 12.02
C LYS A 176 0.68 -8.49 12.74
N ASN A 177 1.53 -9.30 12.10
CA ASN A 177 2.82 -9.70 12.66
C ASN A 177 3.76 -8.50 12.82
N LEU A 178 3.92 -7.69 11.78
CA LEU A 178 4.79 -6.51 11.80
C LEU A 178 4.33 -5.47 12.85
N ALA A 179 3.02 -5.26 12.99
CA ALA A 179 2.50 -4.38 14.03
C ALA A 179 2.90 -4.87 15.44
N ALA A 180 2.81 -6.18 15.68
CA ALA A 180 3.20 -6.78 16.96
C ALA A 180 4.72 -6.66 17.21
N GLU A 181 5.56 -6.94 16.23
CA GLU A 181 7.03 -6.78 16.29
C GLU A 181 7.44 -5.34 16.60
N LEU A 182 6.69 -4.36 16.08
CA LEU A 182 6.89 -2.94 16.36
C LEU A 182 6.15 -2.44 17.62
N GLY A 183 5.70 -3.37 18.46
CA GLY A 183 5.11 -3.07 19.77
C GLY A 183 3.68 -2.49 19.70
N ASN A 184 2.91 -2.84 18.67
CA ASN A 184 1.53 -2.41 18.48
C ASN A 184 1.36 -0.88 18.62
N GLY A 185 2.25 -0.11 18.00
CA GLY A 185 2.23 1.34 18.00
C GLY A 185 3.05 2.00 19.12
N THR A 186 3.43 1.29 20.19
CA THR A 186 4.17 1.88 21.32
C THR A 186 5.57 2.39 20.93
N ARG A 187 6.10 1.92 19.79
CA ARG A 187 7.38 2.38 19.23
C ARG A 187 7.24 3.46 18.16
N GLY A 188 6.07 4.11 18.03
CA GLY A 188 5.88 5.24 17.12
C GLY A 188 5.47 4.86 15.69
N VAL A 189 5.47 3.57 15.35
CA VAL A 189 5.10 3.10 14.01
C VAL A 189 3.73 2.41 14.07
N LEU A 190 2.79 2.87 13.24
CA LEU A 190 1.49 2.22 13.04
C LEU A 190 1.52 1.43 11.73
N VAL A 191 1.04 0.20 11.77
CA VAL A 191 1.02 -0.72 10.64
C VAL A 191 -0.39 -1.28 10.47
N ASP A 192 -1.06 -0.95 9.38
CA ASP A 192 -2.43 -1.35 9.14
C ASP A 192 -2.65 -1.85 7.72
N ALA A 193 -3.63 -2.73 7.54
CA ALA A 193 -4.13 -3.11 6.24
C ALA A 193 -5.45 -2.39 5.94
N MET A 194 -5.75 -2.17 4.67
CA MET A 194 -7.03 -1.62 4.25
C MET A 194 -7.62 -2.38 3.06
N CYS A 195 -8.93 -2.52 3.05
CA CYS A 195 -9.71 -3.02 1.92
C CYS A 195 -10.28 -1.82 1.14
N PRO A 196 -9.91 -1.65 -0.15
CA PRO A 196 -10.43 -0.56 -0.96
C PRO A 196 -11.84 -0.81 -1.51
N ASN A 197 -12.43 -1.99 -1.25
CA ASN A 197 -13.63 -2.48 -1.91
C ASN A 197 -13.46 -2.62 -3.44
N HIS A 198 -14.56 -2.86 -4.14
CA HIS A 198 -14.54 -3.00 -5.60
C HIS A 198 -14.41 -1.63 -6.26
N THR A 199 -13.19 -1.29 -6.63
CA THR A 199 -12.78 0.04 -7.12
C THR A 199 -12.54 0.02 -8.63
N ARG A 200 -13.01 1.06 -9.31
CA ARG A 200 -12.90 1.28 -10.76
C ARG A 200 -11.47 1.63 -11.15
N THR A 201 -10.71 0.60 -11.44
CA THR A 201 -9.32 0.60 -11.91
C THR A 201 -9.19 -0.40 -13.04
N ASP A 202 -8.01 -0.49 -13.65
CA ASP A 202 -7.75 -1.54 -14.66
C ASP A 202 -7.98 -2.95 -14.08
N MET A 203 -7.72 -3.13 -12.79
CA MET A 203 -7.94 -4.39 -12.09
C MET A 203 -9.42 -4.64 -11.79
N GLY A 204 -10.14 -3.61 -11.34
CA GLY A 204 -11.54 -3.73 -10.91
C GLY A 204 -12.54 -3.63 -12.06
N GLY A 205 -12.11 -3.09 -13.20
CA GLY A 205 -12.95 -2.88 -14.39
C GLY A 205 -13.80 -1.61 -14.32
N PRO A 206 -14.37 -1.20 -15.47
CA PRO A 206 -15.10 0.08 -15.61
C PRO A 206 -16.43 0.11 -14.86
N SER A 207 -17.03 -1.05 -14.60
CA SER A 207 -18.32 -1.18 -13.91
C SER A 207 -18.21 -1.18 -12.38
N ALA A 208 -16.99 -1.14 -11.82
CA ALA A 208 -16.83 -1.08 -10.38
C ALA A 208 -17.43 0.22 -9.81
N PRO A 209 -18.19 0.14 -8.71
CA PRO A 209 -18.98 1.27 -8.22
C PRO A 209 -18.12 2.39 -7.62
N ARG A 210 -16.98 2.06 -7.05
CA ARG A 210 -16.16 2.99 -6.29
C ARG A 210 -15.09 3.65 -7.16
N SER A 211 -14.84 4.95 -6.98
CA SER A 211 -13.71 5.63 -7.63
C SER A 211 -12.37 5.31 -6.93
N PRO A 212 -11.23 5.44 -7.61
CA PRO A 212 -9.92 5.36 -6.96
C PRO A 212 -9.74 6.42 -5.87
N GLU A 213 -10.30 7.59 -6.06
CA GLU A 213 -10.26 8.71 -5.13
C GLU A 213 -10.98 8.38 -3.83
N ASP A 214 -12.19 7.80 -3.90
CA ASP A 214 -12.93 7.36 -2.71
C ASP A 214 -12.23 6.21 -1.99
N ALA A 215 -11.63 5.28 -2.76
CA ALA A 215 -10.87 4.18 -2.18
C ALA A 215 -9.62 4.67 -1.43
N ALA A 216 -8.99 5.75 -1.91
CA ALA A 216 -7.81 6.34 -1.29
C ALA A 216 -8.11 7.06 0.04
N ASP A 217 -9.36 7.42 0.34
CA ASP A 217 -9.71 8.14 1.57
C ASP A 217 -9.30 7.41 2.85
N THR A 218 -9.50 6.10 2.90
CA THR A 218 -9.07 5.30 4.04
C THR A 218 -7.54 5.25 4.15
N ILE A 219 -6.81 5.23 3.02
CA ILE A 219 -5.34 5.27 3.02
C ILE A 219 -4.86 6.59 3.64
N VAL A 220 -5.40 7.71 3.18
CA VAL A 220 -5.01 9.04 3.68
C VAL A 220 -5.36 9.18 5.15
N TRP A 221 -6.55 8.77 5.56
CA TRP A 221 -6.95 8.78 6.96
C TRP A 221 -5.99 7.96 7.84
N LEU A 222 -5.57 6.77 7.40
CA LEU A 222 -4.57 5.96 8.11
C LEU A 222 -3.21 6.65 8.17
N ALA A 223 -2.81 7.36 7.12
CA ALA A 223 -1.54 8.05 7.04
C ALA A 223 -1.45 9.25 8.00
N VAL A 224 -2.56 9.96 8.22
CA VAL A 224 -2.58 11.17 9.07
C VAL A 224 -2.98 10.89 10.52
N ARG A 225 -3.32 9.64 10.89
CA ARG A 225 -3.67 9.29 12.26
C ARG A 225 -2.56 9.63 13.24
N GLN A 226 -2.92 10.34 14.30
CA GLN A 226 -2.00 10.58 15.40
C GLN A 226 -1.83 9.32 16.26
N GLN A 227 -0.62 9.10 16.73
CA GLN A 227 -0.36 8.05 17.69
C GLN A 227 -0.63 8.57 19.10
N THR A 228 -1.51 7.88 19.80
CA THR A 228 -1.81 8.06 21.21
C THR A 228 -1.73 6.72 21.92
N SER A 229 -1.85 6.70 23.25
CA SER A 229 -1.92 5.45 24.03
C SER A 229 -3.12 4.56 23.66
N GLU A 230 -4.15 5.14 23.06
CA GLU A 230 -5.39 4.45 22.65
C GLU A 230 -5.40 4.04 21.16
N THR A 231 -4.38 4.46 20.40
CA THR A 231 -4.35 4.19 18.95
C THR A 231 -4.14 2.71 18.68
N GLN A 232 -5.14 2.09 18.09
CA GLN A 232 -5.08 0.69 17.65
C GLN A 232 -4.38 0.58 16.30
N THR A 233 -3.61 -0.47 16.11
CA THR A 233 -2.88 -0.82 14.88
C THR A 233 -2.80 -2.33 14.70
N GLY A 234 -2.32 -2.80 13.57
CA GLY A 234 -2.33 -4.23 13.23
C GLY A 234 -3.75 -4.70 12.92
N LEU A 235 -4.53 -3.87 12.24
CA LEU A 235 -5.94 -4.09 11.95
C LEU A 235 -6.22 -4.00 10.45
N LEU A 236 -7.37 -4.56 10.04
CA LEU A 236 -7.91 -4.39 8.71
C LEU A 236 -9.03 -3.34 8.74
N TRP A 237 -8.91 -2.36 7.87
CA TRP A 237 -9.83 -1.23 7.76
C TRP A 237 -10.58 -1.24 6.43
N GLU A 238 -11.86 -0.91 6.48
CA GLU A 238 -12.72 -0.68 5.32
C GLU A 238 -13.57 0.56 5.63
N ASP A 239 -13.50 1.58 4.79
CA ASP A 239 -14.23 2.85 4.99
C ASP A 239 -14.02 3.46 6.40
N ARG A 240 -12.77 3.43 6.88
CA ARG A 240 -12.36 3.90 8.23
C ARG A 240 -12.98 3.11 9.38
N GLN A 241 -13.58 1.97 9.10
CA GLN A 241 -14.13 1.06 10.10
C GLN A 241 -13.25 -0.19 10.20
N ILE A 242 -13.09 -0.69 11.41
CA ILE A 242 -12.42 -1.98 11.63
C ILE A 242 -13.32 -3.09 11.12
N VAL A 243 -12.75 -3.95 10.29
CA VAL A 243 -13.46 -5.14 9.79
C VAL A 243 -12.70 -6.41 10.19
N PRO A 244 -13.42 -7.54 10.38
CA PRO A 244 -12.76 -8.79 10.72
C PRO A 244 -11.87 -9.26 9.57
N TRP A 245 -10.78 -9.94 9.93
CA TRP A 245 -9.85 -10.57 8.99
C TRP A 245 -10.52 -11.65 8.11
#